data_5b4c2ca64f8cfe4986d4799d923cfc85
#
_entry.id   5b4c2ca64f8cfe4986d4799d923cfc85
#
_cell.length_a   1.000
_cell.length_b   1.000
_cell.length_c   1.000
_cell.angle_alpha   90.00
_cell.angle_beta   90.00
_cell.angle_gamma   90.00
#
_symmetry.space_group_name_H-M   'P 1'
#
loop_
_entity.id
_entity.type
_entity.pdbx_description
1 polymer ?
#
loop_
_entity_poly.entity_id
_entity_poly.type
_entity_poly.pdbx_seq_one_letter_code
_entity_poly.pdbx_strand_id
1 'polypeptide(L)'
;MKKSILGLSVAALLFTGCSENQKKQKESSQVDNVAAEADIPETPSKPEESKTMYPDLSTYIESVVADMDAIPKERKDQLKKIALFVQTKKQSNEPANLTFICTHNSRRSHMSQIWAATAAAYYGIEDGINTYSGGTEATAFNPRAVAAIKRAGFKVKNPGGENPRYKVSYAEGAPQMECFSKKYDDPGNANENFVAVMTCSEADKNCPFIPGASLRVPIPYVDPKESDGTDQETATYDERCKQIATEMFYIMSQVKA
;
A
#
# COMPACT_ATOMS: atom_id res chain seq x y z
N MET A 1 -52.43 -34.13 17.27
CA MET A 1 -52.51 -35.62 17.49
C MET A 1 -51.13 -36.20 17.19
N LYS A 2 -50.59 -36.95 18.18
CA LYS A 2 -49.46 -37.92 18.13
C LYS A 2 -48.08 -37.36 17.72
N LYS A 3 -47.08 -37.09 18.59
CA LYS A 3 -46.27 -37.93 19.52
C LYS A 3 -45.45 -39.03 18.82
N SER A 4 -44.13 -38.91 18.96
CA SER A 4 -43.15 -39.91 19.50
C SER A 4 -41.75 -39.41 19.16
N ILE A 5 -40.79 -39.13 19.98
CA ILE A 5 -40.05 -39.66 21.14
C ILE A 5 -39.22 -40.93 20.80
N LEU A 6 -37.95 -40.82 21.27
CA LEU A 6 -36.89 -41.82 21.53
C LEU A 6 -35.94 -42.11 20.36
N GLY A 7 -34.58 -42.21 20.55
CA GLY A 7 -33.90 -42.61 21.75
C GLY A 7 -32.37 -42.44 21.66
N LEU A 8 -31.83 -42.43 22.81
CA LEU A 8 -30.47 -42.40 23.32
C LEU A 8 -29.63 -43.62 22.88
N SER A 9 -28.31 -43.45 22.65
CA SER A 9 -27.35 -44.46 23.09
C SER A 9 -25.94 -43.88 23.21
N VAL A 10 -25.42 -43.99 24.39
CA VAL A 10 -24.06 -43.75 24.88
C VAL A 10 -23.25 -45.04 24.69
N ALA A 11 -22.00 -44.93 24.26
CA ALA A 11 -20.99 -45.96 24.51
C ALA A 11 -19.62 -45.31 24.74
N ALA A 12 -19.21 -45.32 25.99
CA ALA A 12 -17.86 -45.09 26.46
C ALA A 12 -17.08 -46.42 26.39
N LEU A 13 -15.84 -46.35 25.98
CA LEU A 13 -14.88 -47.44 26.18
C LEU A 13 -13.54 -46.86 26.63
N LEU A 14 -13.26 -47.08 27.90
CA LEU A 14 -11.95 -46.95 28.56
C LEU A 14 -11.11 -48.17 28.26
N PHE A 15 -9.84 -47.97 27.98
CA PHE A 15 -8.82 -49.01 28.25
C PHE A 15 -7.57 -48.39 28.83
N THR A 16 -7.27 -48.79 30.02
CA THR A 16 -6.09 -48.60 30.86
C THR A 16 -5.02 -49.68 30.57
N GLY A 17 -3.76 -49.36 30.85
CA GLY A 17 -2.68 -50.33 31.10
C GLY A 17 -1.31 -49.72 30.80
N CYS A 18 -0.58 -49.14 31.73
CA CYS A 18 0.51 -49.65 32.57
C CYS A 18 1.47 -50.62 31.88
N SER A 19 2.81 -50.44 31.88
CA SER A 19 3.73 -50.42 33.00
C SER A 19 5.19 -50.34 32.51
N GLU A 20 6.00 -49.58 33.21
CA GLU A 20 7.40 -49.72 33.61
C GLU A 20 8.33 -50.74 32.92
N ASN A 21 9.57 -50.33 32.57
CA ASN A 21 10.73 -50.82 33.32
C ASN A 21 12.01 -50.02 33.08
N GLN A 22 12.75 -49.82 34.16
CA GLN A 22 14.07 -49.20 34.31
C GLN A 22 15.19 -50.20 33.94
N LYS A 23 16.39 -49.72 33.51
CA LYS A 23 17.66 -49.75 34.23
C LYS A 23 18.86 -49.39 33.37
N LYS A 24 19.60 -48.43 33.90
CA LYS A 24 21.05 -48.22 33.96
C LYS A 24 21.98 -49.16 33.17
N GLN A 25 22.94 -48.52 32.45
CA GLN A 25 24.37 -48.77 32.70
C GLN A 25 25.23 -47.61 32.20
N LYS A 26 26.14 -47.15 33.07
CA LYS A 26 27.29 -46.30 32.84
C LYS A 26 28.38 -47.13 32.16
N GLU A 27 29.08 -46.55 31.17
CA GLU A 27 30.54 -46.71 31.12
C GLU A 27 31.17 -45.59 30.30
N SER A 28 32.29 -45.10 30.77
CA SER A 28 33.11 -44.02 30.30
C SER A 28 34.10 -44.52 29.27
N SER A 29 34.37 -43.71 28.25
CA SER A 29 35.72 -43.59 27.70
C SER A 29 35.88 -42.24 26.98
N GLN A 30 36.85 -41.48 27.50
CA GLN A 30 37.48 -40.34 26.80
C GLN A 30 38.12 -40.87 25.50
N VAL A 31 38.10 -40.05 24.44
CA VAL A 31 39.31 -39.73 23.67
C VAL A 31 38.99 -38.53 22.73
N ASP A 32 39.83 -37.54 22.87
CA ASP A 32 40.43 -36.63 21.89
C ASP A 32 39.59 -35.68 21.02
N ASN A 33 39.85 -34.40 21.34
CA ASN A 33 39.75 -33.19 20.52
C ASN A 33 40.32 -33.40 19.09
N VAL A 34 39.50 -33.14 18.09
CA VAL A 34 39.96 -32.47 16.85
C VAL A 34 38.98 -31.35 16.55
N ALA A 35 39.45 -30.14 16.79
CA ALA A 35 38.80 -28.92 16.29
C ALA A 35 38.86 -28.91 14.76
N ALA A 36 37.72 -29.00 14.14
CA ALA A 36 37.56 -28.56 12.76
C ALA A 36 36.73 -27.23 12.80
N GLU A 37 37.44 -26.12 12.80
CA GLU A 37 36.88 -24.83 12.44
C GLU A 37 36.33 -24.94 11.03
N ALA A 38 35.01 -25.01 10.90
CA ALA A 38 34.34 -24.76 9.65
C ALA A 38 34.28 -23.23 9.47
N ASP A 39 35.16 -22.74 8.64
CA ASP A 39 35.17 -21.39 8.07
C ASP A 39 33.82 -21.15 7.36
N ILE A 40 32.91 -20.47 8.03
CA ILE A 40 31.69 -19.90 7.41
C ILE A 40 32.15 -18.58 6.78
N PRO A 41 32.20 -18.44 5.45
CA PRO A 41 32.47 -17.15 4.87
C PRO A 41 31.26 -16.22 5.19
N GLU A 42 31.45 -15.33 6.15
CA GLU A 42 30.63 -14.14 6.28
C GLU A 42 30.78 -13.30 5.01
N THR A 43 29.83 -13.47 4.10
CA THR A 43 29.64 -12.49 3.04
C THR A 43 29.09 -11.25 3.72
N PRO A 44 29.82 -10.11 3.77
CA PRO A 44 29.28 -8.88 4.28
C PRO A 44 28.11 -8.50 3.37
N SER A 45 26.90 -8.54 3.89
CA SER A 45 25.75 -7.93 3.24
C SER A 45 26.08 -6.45 3.06
N LYS A 46 26.26 -6.04 1.79
CA LYS A 46 26.40 -4.63 1.42
C LYS A 46 25.25 -3.88 2.10
N PRO A 47 25.51 -2.80 2.86
CA PRO A 47 24.41 -1.99 3.40
C PRO A 47 23.52 -1.59 2.23
N GLU A 48 22.22 -1.83 2.35
CA GLU A 48 21.23 -1.36 1.39
C GLU A 48 21.38 0.16 1.35
N GLU A 49 21.93 0.69 0.23
CA GLU A 49 22.09 2.12 0.05
C GLU A 49 20.69 2.73 0.16
N SER A 50 20.46 3.52 1.20
CA SER A 50 19.24 4.31 1.37
C SER A 50 19.00 5.05 0.04
N LYS A 51 17.94 4.68 -0.67
CA LYS A 51 17.59 5.24 -1.98
C LYS A 51 17.25 6.72 -1.81
N THR A 52 18.25 7.59 -2.04
CA THR A 52 18.09 9.03 -1.92
C THR A 52 17.11 9.53 -2.99
N MET A 53 16.02 10.13 -2.57
CA MET A 53 15.04 10.74 -3.48
C MET A 53 15.69 11.86 -4.32
N TYR A 54 15.13 12.15 -5.48
CA TYR A 54 15.62 13.26 -6.30
C TYR A 54 15.62 14.58 -5.53
N PRO A 55 16.62 15.44 -5.67
CA PRO A 55 16.75 16.66 -4.86
C PRO A 55 15.53 17.58 -4.89
N ASP A 56 14.97 17.84 -6.09
CA ASP A 56 13.76 18.66 -6.23
C ASP A 56 12.55 18.04 -5.53
N LEU A 57 12.41 16.70 -5.60
CA LEU A 57 11.36 15.98 -4.93
C LEU A 57 11.54 16.02 -3.40
N SER A 58 12.77 15.90 -2.91
CA SER A 58 13.07 16.01 -1.48
C SER A 58 12.65 17.39 -0.93
N THR A 59 13.02 18.47 -1.64
CA THR A 59 12.60 19.83 -1.27
C THR A 59 11.07 19.99 -1.28
N TYR A 60 10.40 19.42 -2.28
CA TYR A 60 8.94 19.43 -2.33
C TYR A 60 8.33 18.68 -1.13
N ILE A 61 8.87 17.50 -0.78
CA ILE A 61 8.43 16.69 0.35
C ILE A 61 8.57 17.44 1.68
N GLU A 62 9.64 18.21 1.89
CA GLU A 62 9.79 19.05 3.09
C GLU A 62 8.59 19.99 3.26
N SER A 63 8.15 20.63 2.17
CA SER A 63 6.96 21.50 2.18
C SER A 63 5.66 20.72 2.43
N VAL A 64 5.57 19.49 1.96
CA VAL A 64 4.42 18.58 2.17
C VAL A 64 4.34 18.15 3.63
N VAL A 65 5.47 17.77 4.23
CA VAL A 65 5.53 17.35 5.64
C VAL A 65 5.19 18.50 6.58
N ALA A 66 5.68 19.72 6.28
CA ALA A 66 5.38 20.91 7.06
C ALA A 66 3.87 21.25 7.08
N ASP A 67 3.13 20.93 6.03
CA ASP A 67 1.71 21.23 5.91
C ASP A 67 0.79 20.15 6.55
N MET A 68 1.31 19.03 7.02
CA MET A 68 0.49 17.94 7.58
C MET A 68 -0.33 18.37 8.81
N ASP A 69 0.19 19.28 9.61
CA ASP A 69 -0.51 19.76 10.80
C ASP A 69 -1.75 20.59 10.46
N ALA A 70 -1.76 21.24 9.31
CA ALA A 70 -2.88 22.03 8.81
C ALA A 70 -4.07 21.20 8.29
N ILE A 71 -3.92 19.87 8.13
CA ILE A 71 -5.02 18.99 7.73
C ILE A 71 -6.14 19.06 8.78
N PRO A 72 -7.40 19.37 8.40
CA PRO A 72 -8.52 19.41 9.33
C PRO A 72 -8.71 18.09 10.11
N LYS A 73 -9.16 18.19 11.35
CA LYS A 73 -9.32 17.03 12.25
C LYS A 73 -10.20 15.94 11.63
N GLU A 74 -11.34 16.32 11.09
CA GLU A 74 -12.30 15.40 10.47
C GLU A 74 -11.66 14.66 9.26
N ARG A 75 -10.80 15.36 8.52
CA ARG A 75 -10.04 14.77 7.42
C ARG A 75 -8.99 13.82 7.95
N LYS A 76 -8.23 14.18 8.97
CA LYS A 76 -7.28 13.30 9.65
C LYS A 76 -7.95 12.01 10.14
N ASP A 77 -9.17 12.10 10.68
CA ASP A 77 -9.92 10.92 11.16
C ASP A 77 -10.31 9.96 10.02
N GLN A 78 -10.56 10.45 8.80
CA GLN A 78 -10.74 9.59 7.63
C GLN A 78 -9.42 8.96 7.17
N LEU A 79 -8.35 9.73 7.09
CA LEU A 79 -7.03 9.27 6.68
C LEU A 79 -6.48 8.20 7.61
N LYS A 80 -6.70 8.33 8.93
CA LYS A 80 -6.31 7.32 9.92
C LYS A 80 -6.94 5.95 9.71
N LYS A 81 -8.10 5.85 9.08
CA LYS A 81 -8.70 4.55 8.76
C LYS A 81 -7.84 3.79 7.75
N ILE A 82 -7.24 4.51 6.79
CA ILE A 82 -6.33 3.91 5.81
C ILE A 82 -5.02 3.51 6.51
N ALA A 83 -4.47 4.38 7.35
CA ALA A 83 -3.27 4.08 8.12
C ALA A 83 -3.46 2.85 9.02
N LEU A 84 -4.61 2.74 9.68
CA LEU A 84 -4.95 1.58 10.52
C LEU A 84 -5.03 0.29 9.69
N PHE A 85 -5.62 0.34 8.49
CA PHE A 85 -5.62 -0.82 7.58
C PHE A 85 -4.19 -1.25 7.25
N VAL A 86 -3.32 -0.31 6.85
CA VAL A 86 -1.91 -0.60 6.54
C VAL A 86 -1.20 -1.19 7.77
N GLN A 87 -1.36 -0.57 8.94
CA GLN A 87 -0.76 -1.04 10.18
C GLN A 87 -1.20 -2.47 10.54
N THR A 88 -2.50 -2.76 10.40
CA THR A 88 -3.05 -4.09 10.70
C THR A 88 -2.45 -5.15 9.76
N LYS A 89 -2.35 -4.84 8.47
CA LYS A 89 -1.76 -5.75 7.48
C LYS A 89 -0.28 -6.02 7.78
N LYS A 90 0.51 -4.97 8.06
CA LYS A 90 1.92 -5.13 8.45
C LYS A 90 2.10 -5.98 9.70
N GLN A 91 1.28 -5.77 10.74
CA GLN A 91 1.31 -6.56 11.97
C GLN A 91 0.98 -8.05 11.76
N SER A 92 0.18 -8.35 10.74
CA SER A 92 -0.17 -9.72 10.37
C SER A 92 0.80 -10.34 9.35
N ASN A 93 1.87 -9.64 8.96
CA ASN A 93 2.76 -10.01 7.86
C ASN A 93 2.01 -10.29 6.53
N GLU A 94 0.93 -9.52 6.29
CA GLU A 94 0.14 -9.58 5.08
C GLU A 94 0.38 -8.34 4.21
N PRO A 95 0.28 -8.45 2.87
CA PRO A 95 0.42 -7.29 2.01
C PRO A 95 -0.73 -6.28 2.25
N ALA A 96 -0.36 -5.01 2.40
CA ALA A 96 -1.29 -3.89 2.46
C ALA A 96 -1.53 -3.35 1.05
N ASN A 97 -2.63 -3.73 0.43
CA ASN A 97 -3.01 -3.29 -0.91
C ASN A 97 -3.92 -2.07 -0.84
N LEU A 98 -3.49 -0.96 -1.43
CA LEU A 98 -4.24 0.30 -1.49
C LEU A 98 -4.62 0.59 -2.94
N THR A 99 -5.91 0.57 -3.27
CA THR A 99 -6.42 0.92 -4.60
C THR A 99 -7.15 2.26 -4.55
N PHE A 100 -6.55 3.27 -5.19
CA PHE A 100 -7.13 4.61 -5.30
C PHE A 100 -8.07 4.69 -6.49
N ILE A 101 -9.33 5.08 -6.26
CA ILE A 101 -10.39 5.01 -7.26
C ILE A 101 -10.99 6.39 -7.50
N CYS A 102 -11.07 6.81 -8.76
CA CYS A 102 -11.87 7.95 -9.22
C CYS A 102 -12.73 7.53 -10.43
N THR A 103 -13.44 8.44 -11.08
CA THR A 103 -14.29 8.09 -12.23
C THR A 103 -13.44 7.55 -13.40
N HIS A 104 -12.48 8.32 -13.91
CA HIS A 104 -11.79 8.02 -15.17
C HIS A 104 -10.36 7.46 -15.00
N ASN A 105 -9.88 7.24 -13.79
CA ASN A 105 -8.45 6.93 -13.52
C ASN A 105 -7.50 7.84 -14.33
N SER A 106 -7.72 9.14 -14.21
CA SER A 106 -7.05 10.12 -15.07
C SER A 106 -6.20 11.15 -14.30
N ARG A 107 -6.58 11.53 -13.08
CA ARG A 107 -5.91 12.59 -12.30
C ARG A 107 -5.70 12.16 -10.84
N ARG A 108 -6.75 12.29 -10.02
CA ARG A 108 -6.72 12.16 -8.55
C ARG A 108 -6.22 10.79 -8.08
N SER A 109 -6.71 9.71 -8.66
CA SER A 109 -6.30 8.35 -8.30
C SER A 109 -4.83 8.06 -8.65
N HIS A 110 -4.33 8.54 -9.79
CA HIS A 110 -2.91 8.40 -10.14
C HIS A 110 -2.01 9.18 -9.20
N MET A 111 -2.33 10.46 -8.93
CA MET A 111 -1.57 11.25 -7.97
C MET A 111 -1.54 10.59 -6.59
N SER A 112 -2.70 10.05 -6.12
CA SER A 112 -2.77 9.35 -4.83
C SER A 112 -1.91 8.08 -4.81
N GLN A 113 -1.94 7.27 -5.85
CA GLN A 113 -1.10 6.08 -5.99
C GLN A 113 0.38 6.43 -5.88
N ILE A 114 0.82 7.41 -6.68
CA ILE A 114 2.22 7.84 -6.78
C ILE A 114 2.70 8.38 -5.42
N TRP A 115 1.94 9.28 -4.81
CA TRP A 115 2.31 9.87 -3.54
C TRP A 115 2.26 8.89 -2.36
N ALA A 116 1.32 7.93 -2.36
CA ALA A 116 1.27 6.90 -1.33
C ALA A 116 2.50 5.99 -1.38
N ALA A 117 2.92 5.54 -2.57
CA ALA A 117 4.14 4.76 -2.74
C ALA A 117 5.39 5.54 -2.32
N THR A 118 5.46 6.82 -2.70
CA THR A 118 6.58 7.70 -2.35
C THR A 118 6.65 7.96 -0.85
N ALA A 119 5.50 8.18 -0.19
CA ALA A 119 5.44 8.36 1.26
C ALA A 119 5.85 7.10 2.01
N ALA A 120 5.43 5.91 1.56
CA ALA A 120 5.86 4.65 2.14
C ALA A 120 7.39 4.50 2.08
N ALA A 121 7.99 4.78 0.92
CA ALA A 121 9.44 4.75 0.73
C ALA A 121 10.18 5.82 1.56
N TYR A 122 9.61 7.02 1.70
CA TYR A 122 10.17 8.09 2.52
C TYR A 122 10.27 7.70 4.00
N TYR A 123 9.25 7.03 4.52
CA TYR A 123 9.23 6.56 5.92
C TYR A 123 9.89 5.19 6.10
N GLY A 124 10.46 4.58 5.05
CA GLY A 124 11.12 3.27 5.14
C GLY A 124 10.18 2.12 5.50
N ILE A 125 8.91 2.22 5.10
CA ILE A 125 7.87 1.23 5.40
C ILE A 125 7.28 0.57 4.15
N GLU A 126 7.89 0.81 2.99
CA GLU A 126 7.35 0.38 1.68
C GLU A 126 7.23 -1.12 1.52
N ASP A 127 7.97 -1.90 2.31
CA ASP A 127 7.92 -3.35 2.22
C ASP A 127 6.52 -3.88 2.59
N GLY A 128 5.97 -4.68 1.68
CA GLY A 128 4.61 -5.20 1.80
C GLY A 128 3.49 -4.17 1.53
N ILE A 129 3.78 -2.91 1.18
CA ILE A 129 2.78 -1.92 0.80
C ILE A 129 2.69 -1.82 -0.72
N ASN A 130 1.54 -2.17 -1.28
CA ASN A 130 1.26 -2.09 -2.70
C ASN A 130 0.24 -0.99 -2.99
N THR A 131 0.55 -0.12 -3.94
CA THR A 131 -0.32 0.99 -4.33
C THR A 131 -0.78 0.84 -5.77
N TYR A 132 -2.08 0.96 -5.96
CA TYR A 132 -2.74 0.82 -7.26
C TYR A 132 -3.65 2.01 -7.53
N SER A 133 -4.01 2.22 -8.80
CA SER A 133 -5.06 3.14 -9.16
C SER A 133 -6.02 2.53 -10.16
N GLY A 134 -7.26 3.00 -10.15
CA GLY A 134 -8.28 2.57 -11.09
C GLY A 134 -9.40 3.60 -11.21
N GLY A 135 -10.24 3.39 -12.20
CA GLY A 135 -11.45 4.16 -12.41
C GLY A 135 -12.70 3.29 -12.48
N THR A 136 -13.86 3.88 -12.42
CA THR A 136 -15.09 3.23 -12.87
C THR A 136 -15.08 3.10 -14.38
N GLU A 137 -14.32 3.97 -15.05
CA GLU A 137 -14.03 4.00 -16.47
C GLU A 137 -12.52 4.11 -16.68
N ALA A 138 -12.06 3.79 -17.89
CA ALA A 138 -10.68 3.98 -18.31
C ALA A 138 -10.61 5.00 -19.45
N THR A 139 -9.64 5.93 -19.37
CA THR A 139 -9.35 6.94 -20.40
C THR A 139 -7.84 7.03 -20.64
N ALA A 140 -7.17 8.02 -20.06
CA ALA A 140 -5.72 8.16 -20.03
C ALA A 140 -5.26 8.93 -18.78
N PHE A 141 -4.03 8.70 -18.32
CA PHE A 141 -3.42 9.57 -17.32
C PHE A 141 -3.24 10.98 -17.91
N ASN A 142 -3.96 11.95 -17.34
CA ASN A 142 -4.08 13.30 -17.90
C ASN A 142 -2.71 14.01 -17.95
N PRO A 143 -2.32 14.59 -19.08
CA PRO A 143 -1.01 15.22 -19.23
C PRO A 143 -0.76 16.40 -18.29
N ARG A 144 -1.81 17.12 -17.84
CA ARG A 144 -1.71 18.20 -16.85
C ARG A 144 -1.36 17.64 -15.46
N ALA A 145 -1.98 16.51 -15.09
CA ALA A 145 -1.64 15.82 -13.85
C ALA A 145 -0.21 15.25 -13.90
N VAL A 146 0.21 14.71 -15.05
CA VAL A 146 1.61 14.30 -15.29
C VAL A 146 2.56 15.49 -15.16
N ALA A 147 2.20 16.67 -15.68
CA ALA A 147 3.00 17.88 -15.57
C ALA A 147 3.13 18.33 -14.10
N ALA A 148 2.07 18.26 -13.30
CA ALA A 148 2.11 18.58 -11.87
C ALA A 148 3.06 17.62 -11.11
N ILE A 149 3.01 16.31 -11.38
CA ILE A 149 3.93 15.33 -10.81
C ILE A 149 5.39 15.63 -11.20
N LYS A 150 5.65 16.04 -12.44
CA LYS A 150 7.00 16.45 -12.87
C LYS A 150 7.47 17.70 -12.11
N ARG A 151 6.60 18.73 -11.95
CA ARG A 151 6.95 19.93 -11.18
C ARG A 151 7.22 19.65 -9.71
N ALA A 152 6.59 18.62 -9.16
CA ALA A 152 6.87 18.13 -7.80
C ALA A 152 8.24 17.41 -7.69
N GLY A 153 8.97 17.19 -8.80
CA GLY A 153 10.32 16.62 -8.81
C GLY A 153 10.41 15.15 -9.23
N PHE A 154 9.32 14.50 -9.63
CA PHE A 154 9.37 13.14 -10.17
C PHE A 154 9.97 13.10 -11.58
N LYS A 155 10.77 12.06 -11.87
CA LYS A 155 11.13 11.73 -13.25
C LYS A 155 10.04 10.87 -13.88
N VAL A 156 9.53 11.29 -15.03
CA VAL A 156 8.44 10.63 -15.75
C VAL A 156 8.82 10.38 -17.20
N LYS A 157 8.86 9.11 -17.60
CA LYS A 157 9.05 8.70 -19.01
C LYS A 157 7.67 8.46 -19.62
N ASN A 158 7.45 9.08 -20.80
CA ASN A 158 6.23 8.90 -21.61
C ASN A 158 6.57 8.02 -22.83
N PRO A 159 6.03 6.82 -22.95
CA PRO A 159 6.27 5.95 -24.10
C PRO A 159 5.42 6.33 -25.33
N GLY A 160 4.49 7.29 -25.22
CA GLY A 160 3.53 7.64 -26.27
C GLY A 160 2.30 6.74 -26.33
N GLY A 161 1.40 7.03 -27.29
CA GLY A 161 0.13 6.33 -27.48
C GLY A 161 -1.06 7.04 -26.85
N GLU A 162 -2.27 6.51 -27.06
CA GLU A 162 -3.53 7.11 -26.59
C GLU A 162 -3.71 6.99 -25.07
N ASN A 163 -3.29 5.88 -24.48
CA ASN A 163 -3.25 5.64 -23.04
C ASN A 163 -1.83 5.23 -22.63
N PRO A 164 -0.90 6.20 -22.53
CA PRO A 164 0.52 5.90 -22.28
C PRO A 164 0.75 5.21 -20.94
N ARG A 165 1.61 4.20 -20.96
CA ARG A 165 2.09 3.53 -19.74
C ARG A 165 3.28 4.30 -19.18
N TYR A 166 3.01 5.40 -18.51
CA TYR A 166 4.05 6.24 -17.93
C TYR A 166 4.88 5.45 -16.91
N LYS A 167 6.20 5.66 -16.93
CA LYS A 167 7.11 5.17 -15.88
C LYS A 167 7.48 6.34 -14.98
N VAL A 168 7.06 6.27 -13.73
CA VAL A 168 7.28 7.32 -12.72
C VAL A 168 8.31 6.83 -11.71
N SER A 169 9.32 7.66 -11.44
CA SER A 169 10.41 7.37 -10.50
C SER A 169 10.60 8.51 -9.52
N TYR A 170 10.84 8.18 -8.25
CA TYR A 170 11.09 9.13 -7.16
C TYR A 170 12.56 9.16 -6.72
N ALA A 171 13.37 8.17 -7.13
CA ALA A 171 14.78 8.07 -6.80
C ALA A 171 15.55 7.33 -7.90
N GLU A 172 16.85 7.51 -7.96
CA GLU A 172 17.71 6.69 -8.84
C GLU A 172 17.76 5.25 -8.31
N GLY A 173 17.66 4.27 -9.20
CA GLY A 173 17.65 2.85 -8.83
C GLY A 173 16.40 2.35 -8.09
N ALA A 174 15.44 3.23 -7.76
CA ALA A 174 14.16 2.81 -7.18
C ALA A 174 13.28 2.10 -8.21
N PRO A 175 12.39 1.18 -7.77
CA PRO A 175 11.38 0.60 -8.64
C PRO A 175 10.53 1.67 -9.30
N GLN A 176 10.36 1.57 -10.62
CA GLN A 176 9.51 2.51 -11.36
C GLN A 176 8.05 2.11 -11.26
N MET A 177 7.19 3.06 -10.91
CA MET A 177 5.75 2.86 -10.95
C MET A 177 5.26 2.97 -12.39
N GLU A 178 4.50 1.96 -12.85
CA GLU A 178 3.79 2.03 -14.11
C GLU A 178 2.40 2.64 -13.91
N CYS A 179 2.16 3.78 -14.53
CA CYS A 179 0.92 4.53 -14.39
C CYS A 179 0.23 4.69 -15.75
N PHE A 180 -0.91 4.06 -15.92
CA PHE A 180 -1.80 4.19 -17.08
C PHE A 180 -3.25 4.04 -16.63
N SER A 181 -4.18 4.61 -17.40
CA SER A 181 -5.58 4.55 -17.03
C SER A 181 -6.16 3.16 -17.25
N LYS A 182 -6.84 2.65 -16.23
CA LYS A 182 -7.48 1.33 -16.22
C LYS A 182 -8.67 1.33 -15.26
N LYS A 183 -9.55 0.36 -15.39
CA LYS A 183 -10.62 0.15 -14.40
C LYS A 183 -10.03 -0.34 -13.08
N TYR A 184 -10.78 -0.14 -11.99
CA TYR A 184 -10.31 -0.57 -10.66
C TYR A 184 -10.21 -2.09 -10.53
N ASP A 185 -10.99 -2.84 -11.31
CA ASP A 185 -11.01 -4.30 -11.39
C ASP A 185 -10.09 -4.87 -12.49
N ASP A 186 -9.18 -4.05 -13.05
CA ASP A 186 -8.15 -4.50 -13.98
C ASP A 186 -7.26 -5.56 -13.33
N PRO A 187 -6.89 -6.64 -14.06
CA PRO A 187 -6.03 -7.71 -13.53
C PRO A 187 -4.68 -7.25 -12.97
N GLY A 188 -4.22 -6.06 -13.32
CA GLY A 188 -3.02 -5.44 -12.77
C GLY A 188 -3.21 -4.76 -11.40
N ASN A 189 -4.43 -4.73 -10.88
CA ASN A 189 -4.75 -4.24 -9.54
C ASN A 189 -5.02 -5.41 -8.58
N ALA A 190 -5.04 -5.12 -7.27
CA ALA A 190 -5.51 -6.10 -6.28
C ALA A 190 -7.00 -6.38 -6.49
N ASN A 191 -7.38 -7.66 -6.55
CA ASN A 191 -8.76 -8.11 -6.76
C ASN A 191 -9.47 -8.50 -5.44
N GLU A 192 -8.71 -8.66 -4.35
CA GLU A 192 -9.22 -8.97 -3.02
C GLU A 192 -8.28 -8.42 -1.92
N ASN A 193 -8.78 -8.36 -0.71
CA ASN A 193 -8.00 -7.97 0.46
C ASN A 193 -7.30 -6.60 0.32
N PHE A 194 -7.99 -5.62 -0.22
CA PHE A 194 -7.48 -4.27 -0.40
C PHE A 194 -8.38 -3.21 0.26
N VAL A 195 -7.82 -2.03 0.51
CA VAL A 195 -8.62 -0.85 0.83
C VAL A 195 -8.95 -0.08 -0.46
N ALA A 196 -10.24 0.09 -0.74
CA ALA A 196 -10.74 0.94 -1.80
C ALA A 196 -10.81 2.40 -1.31
N VAL A 197 -9.89 3.23 -1.78
CA VAL A 197 -9.80 4.65 -1.42
C VAL A 197 -10.49 5.49 -2.49
N MET A 198 -11.69 6.01 -2.17
CA MET A 198 -12.52 6.74 -3.13
C MET A 198 -12.07 8.19 -3.20
N THR A 199 -11.38 8.57 -4.29
CA THR A 199 -10.74 9.88 -4.44
C THR A 199 -11.61 10.94 -5.12
N CYS A 200 -12.85 10.60 -5.49
CA CYS A 200 -13.84 11.56 -5.97
C CYS A 200 -15.25 11.21 -5.51
N SER A 201 -16.10 12.24 -5.34
CA SER A 201 -17.47 12.08 -4.88
C SER A 201 -18.37 11.33 -5.85
N GLU A 202 -18.12 11.41 -7.15
CA GLU A 202 -18.89 10.70 -8.17
C GLU A 202 -18.65 9.18 -8.10
N ALA A 203 -17.38 8.74 -8.07
CA ALA A 203 -17.06 7.32 -7.88
C ALA A 203 -17.56 6.82 -6.52
N ASP A 204 -17.51 7.67 -5.48
CA ASP A 204 -18.02 7.34 -4.16
C ASP A 204 -19.54 7.08 -4.16
N LYS A 205 -20.31 7.92 -4.85
CA LYS A 205 -21.77 7.77 -4.97
C LYS A 205 -22.18 6.60 -5.87
N ASN A 206 -21.49 6.45 -7.02
CA ASN A 206 -21.89 5.50 -8.04
C ASN A 206 -21.40 4.07 -7.76
N CYS A 207 -20.40 3.90 -6.89
CA CYS A 207 -19.87 2.61 -6.49
C CYS A 207 -19.94 2.43 -4.97
N PRO A 208 -21.15 2.26 -4.40
CA PRO A 208 -21.31 2.06 -2.94
C PRO A 208 -20.68 0.77 -2.46
N PHE A 209 -20.50 -0.20 -3.35
CA PHE A 209 -19.87 -1.48 -3.09
C PHE A 209 -18.74 -1.72 -4.12
N ILE A 210 -17.56 -2.08 -3.62
CA ILE A 210 -16.39 -2.46 -4.44
C ILE A 210 -16.08 -3.93 -4.15
N PRO A 211 -16.31 -4.84 -5.09
CA PRO A 211 -16.02 -6.26 -4.91
C PRO A 211 -14.57 -6.51 -4.49
N GLY A 212 -14.36 -7.40 -3.54
CA GLY A 212 -13.02 -7.76 -3.06
C GLY A 212 -12.38 -6.77 -2.07
N ALA A 213 -12.92 -5.57 -1.93
CA ALA A 213 -12.40 -4.61 -0.94
C ALA A 213 -12.74 -5.04 0.48
N SER A 214 -11.72 -5.11 1.36
CA SER A 214 -11.91 -5.35 2.80
C SER A 214 -12.36 -4.08 3.54
N LEU A 215 -12.03 -2.92 3.00
CA LEU A 215 -12.38 -1.62 3.54
C LEU A 215 -12.60 -0.64 2.39
N ARG A 216 -13.57 0.27 2.57
CA ARG A 216 -13.84 1.37 1.65
C ARG A 216 -13.78 2.70 2.41
N VAL A 217 -12.91 3.61 1.96
CA VAL A 217 -12.71 4.90 2.63
C VAL A 217 -12.88 6.04 1.62
N PRO A 218 -13.89 6.91 1.79
CA PRO A 218 -14.05 8.10 0.96
C PRO A 218 -13.10 9.22 1.43
N ILE A 219 -12.23 9.66 0.53
CA ILE A 219 -11.39 10.85 0.69
C ILE A 219 -11.47 11.71 -0.59
N PRO A 220 -12.66 12.21 -0.96
CA PRO A 220 -12.83 12.92 -2.21
C PRO A 220 -11.99 14.20 -2.29
N TYR A 221 -11.48 14.47 -3.48
CA TYR A 221 -10.80 15.70 -3.86
C TYR A 221 -11.61 16.42 -4.95
N VAL A 222 -11.61 17.75 -4.94
CA VAL A 222 -12.15 18.54 -6.06
C VAL A 222 -11.33 18.23 -7.32
N ASP A 223 -12.00 18.06 -8.46
CA ASP A 223 -11.32 17.78 -9.71
C ASP A 223 -10.60 19.03 -10.23
N PRO A 224 -9.27 19.00 -10.43
CA PRO A 224 -8.56 20.14 -11.01
C PRO A 224 -8.98 20.45 -12.45
N LYS A 225 -9.73 19.56 -13.11
CA LYS A 225 -10.30 19.76 -14.44
C LYS A 225 -11.13 21.05 -14.55
N GLU A 226 -11.70 21.51 -13.45
CA GLU A 226 -12.54 22.72 -13.46
C GLU A 226 -11.76 23.97 -13.92
N SER A 227 -10.43 23.96 -13.84
CA SER A 227 -9.55 25.03 -14.29
C SER A 227 -8.91 24.78 -15.67
N ASP A 228 -9.23 23.68 -16.35
CA ASP A 228 -8.64 23.34 -17.65
C ASP A 228 -8.85 24.48 -18.66
N GLY A 229 -7.75 24.93 -19.30
CA GLY A 229 -7.77 26.00 -20.29
C GLY A 229 -7.89 27.44 -19.72
N THR A 230 -7.79 27.61 -18.40
CA THR A 230 -7.76 28.93 -17.74
C THR A 230 -6.35 29.29 -17.27
N ASP A 231 -6.13 30.56 -16.92
CA ASP A 231 -4.87 31.03 -16.33
C ASP A 231 -4.56 30.37 -14.98
N GLN A 232 -5.56 29.76 -14.32
CA GLN A 232 -5.41 29.07 -13.04
C GLN A 232 -5.07 27.57 -13.20
N GLU A 233 -5.04 27.04 -14.41
CA GLU A 233 -4.86 25.61 -14.68
C GLU A 233 -3.65 25.03 -13.92
N THR A 234 -2.48 25.59 -14.13
CA THR A 234 -1.25 25.10 -13.50
C THR A 234 -1.31 25.16 -11.98
N ALA A 235 -1.75 26.30 -11.43
CA ALA A 235 -1.85 26.50 -9.98
C ALA A 235 -2.82 25.52 -9.33
N THR A 236 -3.98 25.26 -9.95
CA THR A 236 -4.99 24.33 -9.42
C THR A 236 -4.50 22.89 -9.44
N TYR A 237 -3.78 22.49 -10.50
CA TYR A 237 -3.18 21.14 -10.55
C TYR A 237 -2.08 20.95 -9.52
N ASP A 238 -1.24 21.99 -9.30
CA ASP A 238 -0.17 21.96 -8.30
C ASP A 238 -0.74 21.96 -6.88
N GLU A 239 -1.77 22.76 -6.59
CA GLU A 239 -2.50 22.74 -5.31
C GLU A 239 -3.08 21.36 -5.03
N ARG A 240 -3.74 20.73 -6.01
CA ARG A 240 -4.32 19.41 -5.84
C ARG A 240 -3.27 18.34 -5.67
N CYS A 241 -2.17 18.43 -6.40
CA CYS A 241 -1.02 17.54 -6.25
C CYS A 241 -0.45 17.64 -4.83
N LYS A 242 -0.26 18.87 -4.32
CA LYS A 242 0.28 19.11 -2.98
C LYS A 242 -0.68 18.63 -1.89
N GLN A 243 -1.98 18.91 -2.01
CA GLN A 243 -2.98 18.42 -1.06
C GLN A 243 -2.95 16.89 -0.96
N ILE A 244 -2.96 16.20 -2.10
CA ILE A 244 -2.91 14.73 -2.14
C ILE A 244 -1.61 14.23 -1.52
N ALA A 245 -0.47 14.83 -1.86
CA ALA A 245 0.82 14.50 -1.28
C ALA A 245 0.79 14.60 0.25
N THR A 246 0.37 15.74 0.78
CA THR A 246 0.29 15.99 2.23
C THR A 246 -0.55 14.95 2.96
N GLU A 247 -1.68 14.55 2.37
CA GLU A 247 -2.56 13.54 2.97
C GLU A 247 -1.97 12.12 2.87
N MET A 248 -1.30 11.75 1.78
CA MET A 248 -0.62 10.45 1.67
C MET A 248 0.57 10.35 2.63
N PHE A 249 1.34 11.43 2.78
CA PHE A 249 2.41 11.51 3.78
C PHE A 249 1.85 11.41 5.20
N TYR A 250 0.74 12.09 5.49
CA TYR A 250 0.07 11.95 6.79
C TYR A 250 -0.35 10.50 7.06
N ILE A 251 -0.97 9.80 6.08
CA ILE A 251 -1.35 8.38 6.24
C ILE A 251 -0.13 7.54 6.63
N MET A 252 0.95 7.64 5.86
CA MET A 252 2.14 6.79 6.06
C MET A 252 2.90 7.15 7.34
N SER A 253 2.90 8.42 7.77
CA SER A 253 3.50 8.84 9.05
C SER A 253 2.81 8.24 10.28
N GLN A 254 1.57 7.78 10.16
CA GLN A 254 0.83 7.12 11.24
C GLN A 254 1.09 5.62 11.34
N VAL A 255 1.82 5.04 10.39
CA VAL A 255 2.16 3.60 10.34
C VAL A 255 3.51 3.41 11.02
N LYS A 256 3.58 2.46 11.95
CA LYS A 256 4.84 2.08 12.61
C LYS A 256 5.57 1.05 11.75
N ALA A 257 6.89 1.21 11.66
CA ALA A 257 7.77 0.23 11.03
C ALA A 257 7.76 -1.12 11.75
#